data_b15dd2ab4850f11139a5f7abd03db04a
#
_entry.id   b15dd2ab4850f11139a5f7abd03db04a
#
_cell.length_a   1.000
_cell.length_b   1.000
_cell.length_c   1.000
_cell.angle_alpha   90.00
_cell.angle_beta   90.00
_cell.angle_gamma   90.00
#
_symmetry.space_group_name_H-M   'P 1'
#
loop_
_entity.id
_entity.type
_entity.pdbx_description
1 polymer ?
#
loop_
_entity_poly.entity_id
_entity_poly.type
_entity_poly.pdbx_seq_one_letter_code
_entity_poly.pdbx_strand_id
1 'polypeptide(L)'
;MRKIRVGILGATGAVGQRFVQLLMGHPWFELTVLAASERSAGKRYADACRWILRGDMPAAVREMTLQYGAPGLECEVLFSALPADIARQVEPQLAAAGYIICSNASAYRMEPD
;
A
#
# COMPACT_ATOMS: atom_id res chain seq x y z
N MET A 1 11.29 -20.90 -0.66
CA MET A 1 11.67 -19.70 -1.41
C MET A 1 11.27 -18.45 -0.64
N ARG A 2 12.16 -17.51 -0.61
CA ARG A 2 11.92 -16.28 0.12
C ARG A 2 11.00 -15.36 -0.66
N LYS A 3 9.97 -14.85 -0.01
CA LYS A 3 9.06 -13.93 -0.65
C LYS A 3 9.61 -12.50 -0.61
N ILE A 4 9.22 -11.71 -1.59
CA ILE A 4 9.58 -10.30 -1.64
C ILE A 4 8.62 -9.54 -0.74
N ARG A 5 9.17 -8.74 0.19
CA ARG A 5 8.33 -7.95 1.09
C ARG A 5 7.78 -6.75 0.36
N VAL A 6 6.48 -6.54 0.47
CA VAL A 6 5.81 -5.44 -0.21
C VAL A 6 4.96 -4.65 0.76
N GLY A 7 4.72 -3.40 0.40
CA GLY A 7 3.85 -2.53 1.15
C GLY A 7 2.82 -1.87 0.24
N ILE A 8 1.81 -1.27 0.84
CA ILE A 8 0.77 -0.56 0.11
C ILE A 8 0.70 0.87 0.63
N LEU A 9 0.81 1.83 -0.28
CA LEU A 9 0.58 3.23 0.03
C LEU A 9 -0.88 3.55 -0.24
N GLY A 10 -1.54 4.25 0.67
CA GLY A 10 -2.96 4.53 0.54
C GLY A 10 -3.80 3.30 0.85
N ALA A 11 -3.40 2.53 1.85
CA ALA A 11 -3.99 1.23 2.13
C ALA A 11 -5.45 1.28 2.55
N THR A 12 -5.94 2.40 3.05
CA THR A 12 -7.32 2.51 3.55
C THR A 12 -8.35 2.81 2.47
N GLY A 13 -7.90 3.25 1.29
CA GLY A 13 -8.82 3.56 0.20
C GLY A 13 -9.25 2.32 -0.56
N ALA A 14 -10.19 2.50 -1.50
CA ALA A 14 -10.76 1.39 -2.26
C ALA A 14 -9.69 0.62 -3.04
N VAL A 15 -8.81 1.34 -3.74
CA VAL A 15 -7.76 0.68 -4.52
C VAL A 15 -6.76 -0.01 -3.61
N GLY A 16 -6.42 0.62 -2.48
CA GLY A 16 -5.52 0.02 -1.50
C GLY A 16 -6.08 -1.28 -0.95
N GLN A 17 -7.38 -1.30 -0.64
CA GLN A 17 -8.04 -2.51 -0.16
C GLN A 17 -7.98 -3.62 -1.20
N ARG A 18 -8.13 -3.24 -2.47
CA ARG A 18 -8.04 -4.23 -3.55
C ARG A 18 -6.65 -4.85 -3.62
N PHE A 19 -5.61 -4.03 -3.44
CA PHE A 19 -4.25 -4.55 -3.36
C PHE A 19 -4.09 -5.52 -2.21
N VAL A 20 -4.69 -5.20 -1.05
CA VAL A 20 -4.66 -6.12 0.10
C VAL A 20 -5.23 -7.48 -0.30
N GLN A 21 -6.40 -7.48 -0.94
CA GLN A 21 -7.00 -8.74 -1.37
C GLN A 21 -6.11 -9.54 -2.31
N LEU A 22 -5.52 -8.84 -3.28
CA LEU A 22 -4.71 -9.50 -4.30
C LEU A 22 -3.41 -10.06 -3.73
N LEU A 23 -2.92 -9.48 -2.65
CA LEU A 23 -1.64 -9.91 -2.07
C LEU A 23 -1.80 -10.99 -1.01
N MET A 24 -3.02 -11.24 -0.54
CA MET A 24 -3.22 -12.29 0.46
C MET A 24 -2.89 -13.64 -0.16
N GLY A 25 -1.97 -14.36 0.49
CA GLY A 25 -1.59 -15.68 0.02
C GLY A 25 -0.82 -15.70 -1.28
N HIS A 26 -0.30 -14.54 -1.70
CA HIS A 26 0.43 -14.46 -2.95
C HIS A 26 1.71 -15.28 -2.89
N PRO A 27 2.02 -16.07 -3.93
CA PRO A 27 3.18 -16.97 -3.88
C PRO A 27 4.52 -16.25 -3.85
N TRP A 28 4.62 -15.03 -4.39
CA TRP A 28 5.90 -14.33 -4.49
C TRP A 28 6.02 -13.12 -3.59
N PHE A 29 4.90 -12.58 -3.13
CA PHE A 29 4.91 -11.35 -2.34
C PHE A 29 4.35 -11.59 -0.96
N GLU A 30 5.00 -10.96 0.02
CA GLU A 30 4.53 -10.97 1.40
C GLU A 30 4.21 -9.54 1.80
N LEU A 31 2.97 -9.29 2.19
CA LEU A 31 2.55 -7.95 2.60
C LEU A 31 3.04 -7.67 4.01
N THR A 32 3.95 -6.71 4.15
CA THR A 32 4.56 -6.39 5.45
C THR A 32 4.29 -4.97 5.90
N VAL A 33 3.84 -4.08 5.00
CA VAL A 33 3.65 -2.67 5.33
C VAL A 33 2.30 -2.20 4.79
N LEU A 34 1.54 -1.53 5.64
CA LEU A 34 0.35 -0.79 5.23
C LEU A 34 0.60 0.66 5.60
N ALA A 35 0.60 1.54 4.61
CA ALA A 35 0.85 2.95 4.84
C ALA A 35 -0.37 3.78 4.47
N ALA A 36 -0.56 4.85 5.21
CA ALA A 36 -1.70 5.73 5.02
C ALA A 36 -1.28 7.16 5.32
N SER A 37 -2.25 8.07 5.35
CA SER A 37 -1.97 9.46 5.64
C SER A 37 -1.52 9.63 7.09
N GLU A 38 -0.96 10.81 7.36
CA GLU A 38 -0.53 11.15 8.71
C GLU A 38 -1.66 10.99 9.72
N ARG A 39 -2.87 11.29 9.30
CA ARG A 39 -4.04 11.18 10.17
C ARG A 39 -4.28 9.74 10.65
N SER A 40 -4.01 8.78 9.81
CA SER A 40 -4.26 7.37 10.10
C SER A 40 -3.04 6.63 10.63
N ALA A 41 -1.85 7.19 10.46
CA ALA A 41 -0.64 6.53 10.89
C ALA A 41 -0.67 6.26 12.39
N GLY A 42 -0.21 5.09 12.78
CA GLY A 42 -0.21 4.68 14.19
C GLY A 42 -1.45 3.92 14.61
N LYS A 43 -2.49 3.90 13.79
CA LYS A 43 -3.72 3.17 14.09
C LYS A 43 -3.66 1.77 13.50
N ARG A 44 -4.42 0.86 14.07
CA ARG A 44 -4.56 -0.46 13.48
C ARG A 44 -5.38 -0.35 12.20
N TYR A 45 -5.07 -1.18 11.23
CA TYR A 45 -5.79 -1.16 9.96
C TYR A 45 -7.29 -1.34 10.17
N ALA A 46 -7.67 -2.27 11.04
CA ALA A 46 -9.08 -2.54 11.31
C ALA A 46 -9.80 -1.31 11.87
N ASP A 47 -9.10 -0.45 12.60
CA ASP A 47 -9.72 0.72 13.22
C ASP A 47 -9.79 1.91 12.26
N ALA A 48 -8.84 2.02 11.36
CA ALA A 48 -8.76 3.18 10.47
C ALA A 48 -9.38 2.95 9.11
N CYS A 49 -9.56 1.70 8.71
CA CYS A 49 -10.03 1.37 7.38
C CYS A 49 -11.47 0.88 7.43
N ARG A 50 -12.32 1.51 6.62
CA ARG A 50 -13.67 1.04 6.43
C ARG A 50 -13.64 0.07 5.26
N TRP A 51 -13.72 -1.24 5.55
CA TRP A 51 -13.64 -2.25 4.50
C TRP A 51 -14.90 -2.23 3.65
N ILE A 52 -14.73 -1.94 2.38
CA ILE A 52 -15.87 -1.79 1.47
C ILE A 52 -15.95 -2.88 0.42
N LEU A 53 -14.96 -3.77 0.37
CA LEU A 53 -14.95 -4.84 -0.60
C LEU A 53 -15.79 -6.01 -0.12
N ARG A 54 -16.19 -6.85 -1.07
CA ARG A 54 -16.96 -8.02 -0.75
C ARG A 54 -16.16 -8.94 0.17
N GLY A 55 -16.85 -9.49 1.16
CA GLY A 55 -16.21 -10.36 2.15
C GLY A 55 -15.65 -9.57 3.30
N ASP A 56 -15.03 -10.26 4.24
CA ASP A 56 -14.48 -9.64 5.43
C ASP A 56 -13.04 -9.19 5.18
N MET A 57 -12.62 -8.20 5.96
CA MET A 57 -11.23 -7.79 5.96
C MET A 57 -10.36 -8.99 6.34
N PRO A 58 -9.30 -9.28 5.58
CA PRO A 58 -8.45 -10.43 5.92
C PRO A 58 -7.87 -10.33 7.31
N ALA A 59 -7.89 -11.43 8.04
CA ALA A 59 -7.41 -11.45 9.42
C ALA A 59 -5.94 -11.03 9.52
N ALA A 60 -5.14 -11.39 8.52
CA ALA A 60 -3.71 -11.08 8.56
C ALA A 60 -3.40 -9.59 8.62
N VAL A 61 -4.29 -8.74 8.11
CA VAL A 61 -4.03 -7.29 8.07
C VAL A 61 -4.76 -6.51 9.16
N ARG A 62 -5.71 -7.13 9.83
CA ARG A 62 -6.56 -6.41 10.80
C ARG A 62 -5.74 -5.74 11.89
N GLU A 63 -4.74 -6.42 12.39
CA GLU A 63 -3.94 -5.94 13.51
C GLU A 63 -2.70 -5.17 13.08
N MET A 64 -2.45 -5.05 11.79
CA MET A 64 -1.27 -4.33 11.31
C MET A 64 -1.41 -2.85 11.63
N THR A 65 -0.33 -2.26 12.12
CA THR A 65 -0.31 -0.83 12.41
C THR A 65 0.00 -0.07 11.12
N LEU A 66 -0.83 0.93 10.82
CA LEU A 66 -0.61 1.78 9.67
C LEU A 66 0.61 2.67 9.92
N GLN A 67 1.42 2.84 8.88
CA GLN A 67 2.61 3.66 8.93
C GLN A 67 2.43 4.86 8.02
N TYR A 68 3.22 5.90 8.26
CA TYR A 68 3.22 7.05 7.37
C TYR A 68 4.06 6.71 6.14
N GLY A 69 3.65 7.20 4.98
CA GLY A 69 4.34 6.92 3.73
C GLY A 69 5.63 7.70 3.57
N ALA A 70 6.64 7.33 4.31
CA ALA A 70 7.95 7.98 4.30
C ALA A 70 9.03 6.91 4.41
N PRO A 71 10.29 7.23 4.10
CA PRO A 71 11.37 6.23 4.20
C PRO A 71 11.45 5.61 5.59
N GLY A 72 11.90 4.37 5.66
CA GLY A 72 11.94 3.60 6.89
C GLY A 72 10.96 2.45 6.90
N LEU A 73 10.23 2.26 5.82
CA LEU A 73 9.29 1.16 5.69
C LEU A 73 10.05 -0.14 5.39
N GLU A 74 9.66 -1.21 6.07
CA GLU A 74 10.38 -2.48 5.94
C GLU A 74 9.81 -3.33 4.82
N CYS A 75 10.06 -2.91 3.61
CA CYS A 75 9.66 -3.63 2.40
C CYS A 75 10.54 -3.18 1.26
N GLU A 76 10.50 -3.92 0.15
CA GLU A 76 11.31 -3.61 -1.03
C GLU A 76 10.47 -2.96 -2.11
N VAL A 77 9.22 -3.35 -2.24
CA VAL A 77 8.32 -2.86 -3.28
C VAL A 77 7.12 -2.21 -2.62
N LEU A 78 6.70 -1.09 -3.16
CA LEU A 78 5.50 -0.40 -2.69
C LEU A 78 4.50 -0.29 -3.84
N PHE A 79 3.30 -0.79 -3.58
CA PHE A 79 2.18 -0.62 -4.50
C PHE A 79 1.44 0.64 -4.09
N SER A 80 1.43 1.63 -4.97
CA SER A 80 0.84 2.91 -4.62
C SER A 80 -0.60 3.01 -5.11
N ALA A 81 -1.51 3.22 -4.16
CA ALA A 81 -2.92 3.46 -4.44
C ALA A 81 -3.29 4.90 -4.14
N LEU A 82 -2.30 5.78 -4.11
CA LEU A 82 -2.52 7.19 -3.81
C LEU A 82 -3.15 7.92 -5.01
N PRO A 83 -3.97 8.95 -4.75
CA PRO A 83 -4.42 9.83 -5.84
C PRO A 83 -3.21 10.46 -6.53
N ALA A 84 -3.36 10.79 -7.81
CA ALA A 84 -2.24 11.25 -8.62
C ALA A 84 -1.50 12.46 -8.03
N ASP A 85 -2.23 13.42 -7.49
CA ASP A 85 -1.61 14.62 -6.94
C ASP A 85 -0.77 14.31 -5.70
N ILE A 86 -1.24 13.40 -4.86
CA ILE A 86 -0.49 12.99 -3.67
C ILE A 86 0.67 12.11 -4.07
N ALA A 87 0.45 11.22 -5.04
CA ALA A 87 1.50 10.33 -5.53
C ALA A 87 2.70 11.11 -6.04
N ARG A 88 2.46 12.21 -6.75
CA ARG A 88 3.54 13.03 -7.28
C ARG A 88 4.42 13.63 -6.19
N GLN A 89 3.88 13.78 -4.98
CA GLN A 89 4.64 14.31 -3.86
C GLN A 89 5.35 13.22 -3.08
N VAL A 90 4.72 12.07 -2.94
CA VAL A 90 5.21 11.00 -2.06
C VAL A 90 6.13 10.03 -2.79
N GLU A 91 5.76 9.62 -4.00
CA GLU A 91 6.50 8.56 -4.68
C GLU A 91 7.94 8.90 -5.00
N PRO A 92 8.28 10.13 -5.45
CA PRO A 92 9.68 10.43 -5.76
C PRO A 92 10.59 10.31 -4.55
N GLN A 93 10.10 10.66 -3.37
CA GLN A 93 10.91 10.56 -2.15
C GLN A 93 11.20 9.12 -1.81
N LEU A 94 10.23 8.26 -1.97
CA LEU A 94 10.42 6.84 -1.67
C LEU A 94 11.30 6.17 -2.73
N ALA A 95 11.10 6.53 -4.00
CA ALA A 95 11.94 6.00 -5.06
C ALA A 95 13.40 6.41 -4.83
N ALA A 96 13.63 7.64 -4.41
CA ALA A 96 14.98 8.13 -4.12
C ALA A 96 15.60 7.39 -2.93
N ALA A 97 14.77 6.89 -2.03
CA ALA A 97 15.24 6.14 -0.87
C ALA A 97 15.49 4.66 -1.19
N GLY A 98 15.25 4.24 -2.43
CA GLY A 98 15.58 2.88 -2.88
C GLY A 98 14.41 1.93 -3.02
N TYR A 99 13.19 2.38 -2.78
CA TYR A 99 12.02 1.52 -2.94
C TYR A 99 11.64 1.40 -4.42
N ILE A 100 11.15 0.24 -4.80
CA ILE A 100 10.57 0.04 -6.11
C ILE A 100 9.10 0.41 -6.01
N ILE A 101 8.67 1.36 -6.83
CA ILE A 101 7.29 1.87 -6.76
C ILE A 101 6.49 1.37 -7.96
N CYS A 102 5.37 0.70 -7.66
CA CYS A 102 4.41 0.31 -8.68
C CYS A 102 3.18 1.20 -8.49
N SER A 103 3.05 2.20 -9.31
CA SER A 103 2.04 3.24 -9.08
C SER A 103 0.80 3.02 -9.93
N ASN A 104 -0.35 3.03 -9.27
CA ASN A 104 -1.62 2.97 -9.96
C ASN A 104 -1.83 4.22 -10.81
N ALA A 105 -1.40 5.37 -10.31
CA ALA A 105 -1.50 6.62 -11.06
C ALA A 105 -0.65 6.58 -12.31
N SER A 106 0.55 6.01 -12.23
CA SER A 106 1.40 5.84 -13.39
C SER A 106 0.78 4.92 -14.41
N ALA A 107 0.11 3.87 -13.95
CA ALA A 107 -0.55 2.93 -14.85
C ALA A 107 -1.61 3.64 -15.69
N TYR A 108 -2.36 4.53 -15.07
CA TYR A 108 -3.33 5.31 -15.82
C TYR A 108 -2.68 6.17 -16.88
N ARG A 109 -1.55 6.72 -16.55
CA ARG A 109 -0.87 7.59 -17.49
C ARG A 109 -0.23 6.85 -18.63
N MET A 110 -0.05 5.56 -18.46
CA MET A 110 0.46 4.72 -19.52
C MET A 110 -0.57 4.42 -20.57
N GLU A 111 -1.80 4.71 -20.29
CA GLU A 111 -2.86 4.52 -21.24
C GLU A 111 -2.61 5.35 -22.49
N PRO A 112 -2.80 4.77 -23.62
CA PRO A 112 -2.59 5.54 -24.84
C PRO A 112 -3.53 6.67 -24.77
N ASP A 113 -2.92 7.65 -24.93
CA ASP A 113 -3.66 8.78 -24.87
C ASP A 113 -4.23 9.07 -26.16
#